data_ba4e3905205b23a5fc72c3638069ff44
#
_entry.id   ba4e3905205b23a5fc72c3638069ff44
#
_cell.length_a   1.000
_cell.length_b   1.000
_cell.length_c   1.000
_cell.angle_alpha   90.00
_cell.angle_beta   90.00
_cell.angle_gamma   90.00
#
_symmetry.space_group_name_H-M   'P 1'
#
loop_
_entity.id
_entity.type
_entity.pdbx_description
1 polymer ?
#
loop_
_entity_poly.entity_id
_entity_poly.type
_entity_poly.pdbx_seq_one_letter_code
_entity_poly.pdbx_strand_id
1 'polypeptide(L)'
;GRTVRKLNARKQMEPVFFDGGAAVEPEKLTGTPEPEDFDAFWDKQKVKLAAMPLKFTMDKKSAPDAKVEVYAVTIDCPGPRPVTGYLTIPAGAGDKSLPATVRFDGYGMRSGRDFAPKGGPGNRIDFHINAHGYELGRDADYYREFGESIKSNGQGYAFDPKQNADPETAYFNGM
;
A
#
# COMPACT_ATOMS: atom_id res chain seq x y z
N GLY A 1 -21.49 -28.63 2.93
CA GLY A 1 -20.17 -28.58 3.53
C GLY A 1 -20.12 -29.39 4.81
N ARG A 2 -19.05 -30.13 5.03
CA ARG A 2 -18.85 -30.88 6.26
C ARG A 2 -18.22 -29.98 7.30
N THR A 3 -18.96 -29.66 8.35
CA THR A 3 -18.42 -28.85 9.45
C THR A 3 -17.49 -29.70 10.30
N VAL A 4 -16.21 -29.39 10.29
CA VAL A 4 -15.25 -29.95 11.24
C VAL A 4 -15.22 -29.04 12.46
N ARG A 5 -15.39 -29.61 13.65
CA ARG A 5 -15.38 -28.86 14.91
C ARG A 5 -14.03 -29.00 15.60
N LYS A 6 -13.47 -27.88 16.04
CA LYS A 6 -12.22 -27.82 16.79
C LYS A 6 -12.51 -27.30 18.21
N LEU A 7 -11.85 -27.90 19.21
CA LEU A 7 -11.93 -27.40 20.58
C LEU A 7 -11.04 -26.17 20.74
N ASN A 8 -11.59 -25.07 21.27
CA ASN A 8 -10.83 -23.90 21.68
C ASN A 8 -10.11 -24.12 23.02
N ALA A 9 -9.34 -23.15 23.48
CA ALA A 9 -8.63 -23.20 24.77
C ALA A 9 -9.55 -23.40 25.99
N ARG A 10 -10.85 -23.10 25.86
CA ARG A 10 -11.88 -23.29 26.88
C ARG A 10 -12.62 -24.64 26.74
N LYS A 11 -12.13 -25.53 25.90
CA LYS A 11 -12.77 -26.82 25.55
C LYS A 11 -14.19 -26.70 24.96
N GLN A 12 -14.51 -25.55 24.40
CA GLN A 12 -15.76 -25.33 23.68
C GLN A 12 -15.55 -25.68 22.20
N MET A 13 -16.58 -26.28 21.60
CA MET A 13 -16.53 -26.64 20.18
C MET A 13 -16.79 -25.42 19.31
N GLU A 14 -15.78 -25.00 18.56
CA GLU A 14 -15.92 -23.96 17.55
C GLU A 14 -16.19 -24.56 16.17
N PRO A 15 -17.12 -23.98 15.39
CA PRO A 15 -17.32 -24.43 14.02
C PRO A 15 -16.09 -24.05 13.17
N VAL A 16 -15.54 -25.02 12.47
CA VAL A 16 -14.53 -24.77 11.43
C VAL A 16 -15.27 -24.71 10.11
N PHE A 17 -15.22 -23.55 9.46
CA PHE A 17 -15.80 -23.35 8.16
C PHE A 17 -14.77 -23.68 7.08
N PHE A 18 -15.20 -24.35 6.05
CA PHE A 18 -14.45 -24.55 4.82
C PHE A 18 -15.24 -23.91 3.68
N ASP A 19 -14.64 -22.89 3.08
CA ASP A 19 -15.14 -22.30 1.85
C ASP A 19 -14.34 -22.87 0.68
N GLY A 20 -15.04 -23.49 -0.24
CA GLY A 20 -14.45 -24.07 -1.44
C GLY A 20 -15.30 -23.73 -2.64
N GLY A 21 -14.64 -23.53 -3.76
CA GLY A 21 -15.25 -23.31 -5.05
C GLY A 21 -14.89 -24.45 -6.01
N ALA A 22 -15.73 -24.66 -7.01
CA ALA A 22 -15.43 -25.50 -8.15
C ALA A 22 -15.74 -24.72 -9.42
N ALA A 23 -14.91 -24.90 -10.43
CA ALA A 23 -15.17 -24.39 -11.76
C ALA A 23 -15.47 -25.54 -12.70
N VAL A 24 -16.42 -25.35 -13.60
CA VAL A 24 -16.69 -26.29 -14.71
C VAL A 24 -15.95 -25.76 -15.93
N GLU A 25 -15.13 -26.62 -16.53
CA GLU A 25 -14.34 -26.29 -17.74
C GLU A 25 -13.55 -24.97 -17.59
N PRO A 26 -12.69 -24.83 -16.57
CA PRO A 26 -12.00 -23.57 -16.28
C PRO A 26 -11.15 -23.06 -17.46
N GLU A 27 -10.72 -23.96 -18.33
CA GLU A 27 -9.99 -23.65 -19.56
C GLU A 27 -10.82 -22.90 -20.60
N LYS A 28 -12.16 -22.93 -20.48
CA LYS A 28 -13.07 -22.18 -21.35
C LYS A 28 -13.44 -20.79 -20.80
N LEU A 29 -13.01 -20.47 -19.58
CA LEU A 29 -13.25 -19.16 -19.01
C LEU A 29 -12.34 -18.15 -19.69
N THR A 30 -12.95 -17.16 -20.33
CA THR A 30 -12.23 -16.00 -20.88
C THR A 30 -12.31 -14.84 -19.91
N GLY A 31 -11.19 -14.19 -19.64
CA GLY A 31 -11.17 -12.94 -18.87
C GLY A 31 -11.88 -11.79 -19.63
N THR A 32 -12.17 -10.72 -18.90
CA THR A 32 -12.61 -9.48 -19.53
C THR A 32 -11.49 -9.00 -20.48
N PRO A 33 -11.80 -8.67 -21.74
CA PRO A 33 -10.80 -8.14 -22.64
C PRO A 33 -10.23 -6.82 -22.12
N GLU A 34 -9.00 -6.55 -22.47
CA GLU A 34 -8.35 -5.27 -22.19
C GLU A 34 -9.11 -4.14 -22.89
N PRO A 35 -9.35 -3.00 -22.21
CA PRO A 35 -9.97 -1.83 -22.82
C PRO A 35 -9.18 -1.35 -24.03
N GLU A 36 -9.86 -0.84 -25.07
CA GLU A 36 -9.22 -0.37 -26.31
C GLU A 36 -8.23 0.78 -26.09
N ASP A 37 -8.44 1.57 -25.04
CA ASP A 37 -7.61 2.71 -24.67
C ASP A 37 -6.56 2.42 -23.60
N PHE A 38 -6.38 1.15 -23.20
CA PHE A 38 -5.50 0.77 -22.09
C PHE A 38 -4.08 1.30 -22.23
N ASP A 39 -3.43 1.05 -23.36
CA ASP A 39 -2.07 1.51 -23.59
C ASP A 39 -1.98 3.04 -23.63
N ALA A 40 -2.92 3.69 -24.32
CA ALA A 40 -2.97 5.15 -24.42
C ALA A 40 -3.18 5.81 -23.04
N PHE A 41 -4.02 5.24 -22.20
CA PHE A 41 -4.21 5.70 -20.83
C PHE A 41 -2.92 5.62 -20.01
N TRP A 42 -2.25 4.46 -20.02
CA TRP A 42 -1.02 4.28 -19.25
C TRP A 42 0.15 5.09 -19.77
N ASP A 43 0.27 5.28 -21.08
CA ASP A 43 1.30 6.15 -21.66
C ASP A 43 1.10 7.60 -21.24
N LYS A 44 -0.13 8.08 -21.18
CA LYS A 44 -0.46 9.40 -20.64
C LYS A 44 -0.05 9.52 -19.16
N GLN A 45 -0.29 8.51 -18.32
CA GLN A 45 0.14 8.53 -16.92
C GLN A 45 1.69 8.53 -16.79
N LYS A 46 2.39 7.75 -17.60
CA LYS A 46 3.86 7.74 -17.64
C LYS A 46 4.43 9.11 -18.05
N VAL A 47 3.81 9.78 -19.02
CA VAL A 47 4.20 11.14 -19.44
C VAL A 47 4.01 12.13 -18.31
N LYS A 48 2.88 12.09 -17.57
CA LYS A 48 2.65 12.93 -16.40
C LYS A 48 3.73 12.72 -15.35
N LEU A 49 4.09 11.47 -15.06
CA LEU A 49 5.14 11.12 -14.10
C LEU A 49 6.52 11.62 -14.55
N ALA A 50 6.86 11.39 -15.83
CA ALA A 50 8.15 11.80 -16.39
C ALA A 50 8.36 13.32 -16.43
N ALA A 51 7.28 14.10 -16.50
CA ALA A 51 7.32 15.55 -16.46
C ALA A 51 7.62 16.13 -15.08
N MET A 52 7.50 15.31 -14.02
CA MET A 52 7.77 15.75 -12.65
C MET A 52 9.24 15.56 -12.28
N PRO A 53 9.91 16.60 -11.79
CA PRO A 53 11.25 16.42 -11.22
C PRO A 53 11.16 15.56 -9.96
N LEU A 54 12.09 14.62 -9.82
CA LEU A 54 12.17 13.83 -8.59
C LEU A 54 12.54 14.74 -7.41
N LYS A 55 11.57 15.01 -6.56
CA LYS A 55 11.75 15.73 -5.30
C LYS A 55 11.35 14.85 -4.16
N PHE A 56 12.18 14.77 -3.15
CA PHE A 56 11.87 14.01 -1.94
C PHE A 56 12.52 14.65 -0.71
N THR A 57 11.95 14.36 0.45
CA THR A 57 12.53 14.67 1.75
C THR A 57 12.77 13.37 2.51
N MET A 58 13.84 13.36 3.32
CA MET A 58 14.17 12.24 4.20
C MET A 58 14.40 12.78 5.61
N ASP A 59 13.61 12.32 6.57
CA ASP A 59 13.72 12.71 7.96
C ASP A 59 14.15 11.50 8.80
N LYS A 60 15.36 11.55 9.36
CA LYS A 60 15.95 10.44 10.12
C LYS A 60 15.18 10.24 11.44
N LYS A 61 14.69 9.04 11.66
CA LYS A 61 13.90 8.64 12.83
C LYS A 61 14.64 7.69 13.76
N SER A 62 15.72 7.06 13.31
CA SER A 62 16.55 6.17 14.13
C SER A 62 17.51 6.95 15.03
N ALA A 63 17.90 6.30 16.15
CA ALA A 63 18.97 6.80 17.00
C ALA A 63 20.32 6.88 16.24
N PRO A 64 21.25 7.74 16.66
CA PRO A 64 22.54 7.92 15.96
C PRO A 64 23.39 6.66 15.87
N ASP A 65 23.29 5.77 16.87
CA ASP A 65 24.04 4.51 17.00
C ASP A 65 23.27 3.28 16.50
N ALA A 66 22.14 3.49 15.86
CA ALA A 66 21.33 2.39 15.37
C ALA A 66 22.06 1.60 14.27
N LYS A 67 22.02 0.27 14.35
CA LYS A 67 22.57 -0.63 13.32
C LYS A 67 21.80 -0.56 11.99
N VAL A 68 20.59 -0.07 12.02
CA VAL A 68 19.76 0.18 10.85
C VAL A 68 19.23 1.60 10.96
N GLU A 69 19.52 2.39 9.98
CA GLU A 69 19.00 3.75 9.87
C GLU A 69 17.57 3.71 9.31
N VAL A 70 16.71 4.53 9.89
CA VAL A 70 15.29 4.64 9.51
C VAL A 70 14.99 6.07 9.13
N TYR A 71 14.40 6.24 7.97
CA TYR A 71 13.98 7.55 7.45
C TYR A 71 12.49 7.54 7.14
N ALA A 72 11.79 8.59 7.58
CA ALA A 72 10.50 8.95 7.03
C ALA A 72 10.72 9.70 5.72
N VAL A 73 10.19 9.18 4.64
CA VAL A 73 10.39 9.70 3.29
C VAL A 73 9.07 10.24 2.75
N THR A 74 9.13 11.39 2.12
CA THR A 74 8.02 11.97 1.35
C THR A 74 8.53 12.29 -0.05
N ILE A 75 7.81 11.81 -1.08
CA ILE A 75 8.17 11.96 -2.49
C ILE A 75 7.03 12.68 -3.20
N ASP A 76 7.34 13.74 -3.93
CA ASP A 76 6.38 14.41 -4.79
C ASP A 76 5.96 13.49 -5.95
N CYS A 77 4.69 13.52 -6.31
CA CYS A 77 4.15 12.74 -7.41
C CYS A 77 3.04 13.52 -8.14
N PRO A 78 2.63 13.11 -9.35
CA PRO A 78 1.56 13.79 -10.10
C PRO A 78 0.17 13.62 -9.49
N GLY A 79 0.01 12.74 -8.52
CA GLY A 79 -1.25 12.53 -7.81
C GLY A 79 -1.62 13.67 -6.86
N PRO A 80 -2.81 13.61 -6.27
CA PRO A 80 -3.31 14.69 -5.39
C PRO A 80 -2.58 14.76 -4.04
N ARG A 81 -1.81 13.75 -3.70
CA ARG A 81 -1.06 13.64 -2.45
C ARG A 81 0.31 13.02 -2.71
N PRO A 82 1.34 13.35 -1.89
CA PRO A 82 2.66 12.76 -2.04
C PRO A 82 2.65 11.27 -1.71
N VAL A 83 3.66 10.55 -2.17
CA VAL A 83 3.98 9.22 -1.68
C VAL A 83 4.75 9.36 -0.37
N THR A 84 4.36 8.63 0.66
CA THR A 84 5.08 8.59 1.94
C THR A 84 5.49 7.16 2.27
N GLY A 85 6.55 7.00 3.06
CA GLY A 85 7.00 5.67 3.45
C GLY A 85 8.18 5.68 4.40
N TYR A 86 8.49 4.51 4.94
CA TYR A 86 9.68 4.31 5.73
C TYR A 86 10.77 3.58 4.92
N LEU A 87 11.92 4.24 4.81
CA LEU A 87 13.13 3.67 4.22
C LEU A 87 14.04 3.20 5.35
N THR A 88 14.49 1.96 5.30
CA THR A 88 15.47 1.39 6.22
C THR A 88 16.74 1.03 5.48
N ILE A 89 17.87 1.51 5.99
CA ILE A 89 19.19 1.31 5.40
C ILE A 89 20.12 0.75 6.48
N PRO A 90 20.83 -0.39 6.27
CA PRO A 90 21.88 -0.82 7.18
C PRO A 90 22.92 0.27 7.38
N ALA A 91 23.27 0.57 8.62
CA ALA A 91 24.26 1.62 8.93
C ALA A 91 25.61 1.34 8.26
N GLY A 92 26.19 2.35 7.64
CA GLY A 92 27.46 2.24 6.93
C GLY A 92 27.37 1.58 5.54
N ALA A 93 26.16 1.31 5.03
CA ALA A 93 26.00 0.82 3.65
C ALA A 93 26.52 1.84 2.65
N GLY A 94 27.43 1.41 1.77
CA GLY A 94 27.92 2.24 0.67
C GLY A 94 26.89 2.38 -0.46
N ASP A 95 27.13 3.33 -1.35
CA ASP A 95 26.27 3.52 -2.52
C ASP A 95 26.19 2.25 -3.37
N LYS A 96 24.97 1.83 -3.73
CA LYS A 96 24.68 0.63 -4.55
C LYS A 96 25.30 -0.68 -4.03
N SER A 97 25.63 -0.75 -2.74
CA SER A 97 26.30 -1.91 -2.14
C SER A 97 25.36 -3.04 -1.72
N LEU A 98 24.06 -2.76 -1.63
CA LEU A 98 23.06 -3.71 -1.14
C LEU A 98 21.87 -3.82 -2.09
N PRO A 99 21.23 -5.00 -2.13
CA PRO A 99 19.95 -5.13 -2.82
C PRO A 99 18.90 -4.28 -2.10
N ALA A 100 17.88 -3.81 -2.87
CA ALA A 100 16.77 -3.06 -2.36
C ALA A 100 15.44 -3.80 -2.60
N THR A 101 14.54 -3.67 -1.63
CA THR A 101 13.16 -4.16 -1.73
C THR A 101 12.22 -2.99 -1.55
N VAL A 102 11.23 -2.89 -2.44
CA VAL A 102 10.11 -1.97 -2.29
C VAL A 102 8.88 -2.77 -1.94
N ARG A 103 8.15 -2.35 -0.91
CA ARG A 103 6.90 -2.97 -0.47
C ARG A 103 5.76 -1.97 -0.54
N PHE A 104 4.63 -2.41 -1.04
CA PHE A 104 3.39 -1.65 -1.11
C PHE A 104 2.38 -2.24 -0.13
N ASP A 105 1.62 -1.40 0.54
CA ASP A 105 0.47 -1.85 1.32
C ASP A 105 -0.69 -2.23 0.39
N GLY A 106 -1.50 -3.18 0.88
CA GLY A 106 -2.77 -3.52 0.25
C GLY A 106 -3.88 -2.54 0.59
N TYR A 107 -5.12 -2.92 0.24
CA TYR A 107 -6.31 -2.16 0.59
C TYR A 107 -6.41 -1.93 2.11
N GLY A 108 -6.80 -0.74 2.48
CA GLY A 108 -7.00 -0.32 3.86
C GLY A 108 -5.95 0.65 4.35
N MET A 109 -6.37 1.49 5.28
CA MET A 109 -5.47 2.41 5.97
C MET A 109 -4.88 1.73 7.19
N ARG A 110 -3.56 1.65 7.23
CA ARG A 110 -2.87 1.28 8.47
C ARG A 110 -2.76 2.52 9.35
N SER A 111 -3.10 2.38 10.62
CA SER A 111 -2.78 3.42 11.60
C SER A 111 -1.26 3.58 11.66
N GLY A 112 -0.76 4.77 11.99
CA GLY A 112 0.68 5.01 12.08
C GLY A 112 1.43 4.07 13.01
N ARG A 113 0.73 3.42 13.93
CA ARG A 113 1.30 2.37 14.80
C ARG A 113 1.62 1.09 14.01
N ASP A 114 0.80 0.73 13.04
CA ASP A 114 0.98 -0.48 12.22
C ASP A 114 1.94 -0.24 11.05
N PHE A 115 2.09 1.02 10.64
CA PHE A 115 3.04 1.47 9.62
C PHE A 115 4.34 2.00 10.26
N ALA A 116 4.71 1.50 11.43
CA ALA A 116 5.99 1.84 12.04
C ALA A 116 7.12 0.98 11.44
N PRO A 117 8.32 1.51 11.30
CA PRO A 117 9.46 0.73 10.83
C PRO A 117 9.78 -0.36 11.84
N LYS A 118 9.52 -1.57 11.48
CA LYS A 118 9.98 -2.76 12.22
C LYS A 118 11.38 -3.04 11.70
N GLY A 119 12.41 -2.76 12.47
CA GLY A 119 13.82 -2.93 12.16
C GLY A 119 14.11 -3.70 10.87
N GLY A 120 14.72 -3.05 9.90
CA GLY A 120 15.01 -3.65 8.61
C GLY A 120 16.00 -4.81 8.73
N PRO A 121 16.02 -5.73 7.76
CA PRO A 121 17.05 -6.75 7.69
C PRO A 121 18.40 -6.08 7.46
N GLY A 122 19.43 -6.52 8.20
CA GLY A 122 20.77 -5.94 8.14
C GLY A 122 21.55 -6.17 6.84
N ASN A 123 20.92 -6.77 5.82
CA ASN A 123 21.58 -7.17 4.56
C ASN A 123 20.94 -6.60 3.30
N ARG A 124 19.98 -5.69 3.42
CA ARG A 124 19.33 -5.02 2.28
C ARG A 124 18.70 -3.69 2.70
N ILE A 125 18.45 -2.85 1.72
CA ILE A 125 17.63 -1.66 1.85
C ILE A 125 16.16 -2.07 1.70
N ASP A 126 15.28 -1.52 2.53
CA ASP A 126 13.84 -1.83 2.47
C ASP A 126 13.05 -0.52 2.49
N PHE A 127 12.22 -0.30 1.48
CA PHE A 127 11.34 0.85 1.38
C PHE A 127 9.88 0.41 1.42
N HIS A 128 9.21 0.72 2.51
CA HIS A 128 7.80 0.41 2.70
C HIS A 128 6.95 1.65 2.40
N ILE A 129 6.23 1.61 1.29
CA ILE A 129 5.48 2.73 0.74
C ILE A 129 4.02 2.69 1.23
N ASN A 130 3.54 3.89 1.59
CA ASN A 130 2.14 4.20 1.74
C ASN A 130 1.67 5.03 0.54
N ALA A 131 0.82 4.45 -0.27
CA ALA A 131 0.30 5.10 -1.47
C ALA A 131 -0.87 6.08 -1.19
N HIS A 132 -1.45 6.09 0.01
CA HIS A 132 -2.54 7.01 0.35
C HIS A 132 -2.05 8.45 0.61
N GLY A 133 -0.75 8.64 0.83
CA GLY A 133 -0.15 9.96 1.04
C GLY A 133 -0.48 10.61 2.38
N TYR A 134 -0.83 9.82 3.41
CA TYR A 134 -0.95 10.36 4.76
C TYR A 134 0.42 10.63 5.38
N GLU A 135 0.46 11.57 6.32
CA GLU A 135 1.68 11.89 7.06
C GLU A 135 2.08 10.73 7.99
N LEU A 136 3.37 10.50 8.11
CA LEU A 136 3.93 9.46 8.96
C LEU A 136 4.09 9.94 10.41
N GLY A 137 3.90 9.03 11.37
CA GLY A 137 4.16 9.29 12.78
C GLY A 137 3.14 10.21 13.47
N ARG A 138 1.95 10.34 12.91
CA ARG A 138 0.83 11.07 13.52
C ARG A 138 0.08 10.20 14.53
N ASP A 139 -0.83 10.82 15.27
CA ASP A 139 -1.68 10.14 16.26
C ASP A 139 -2.84 9.36 15.61
N ALA A 140 -3.56 8.60 16.41
CA ALA A 140 -4.67 7.78 15.94
C ALA A 140 -5.85 8.63 15.43
N ASP A 141 -6.04 9.83 15.96
CA ASP A 141 -7.12 10.73 15.56
C ASP A 141 -6.89 11.25 14.15
N TYR A 142 -5.65 11.66 13.84
CA TYR A 142 -5.27 12.04 12.48
C TYR A 142 -5.59 10.94 11.46
N TYR A 143 -5.19 9.68 11.73
CA TYR A 143 -5.45 8.58 10.77
C TYR A 143 -6.93 8.26 10.63
N ARG A 144 -7.72 8.40 11.70
CA ARG A 144 -9.18 8.26 11.63
C ARG A 144 -9.77 9.35 10.75
N GLU A 145 -9.41 10.61 10.97
CA GLU A 145 -9.91 11.76 10.21
C GLU A 145 -9.47 11.69 8.74
N PHE A 146 -8.23 11.30 8.49
CA PHE A 146 -7.75 11.08 7.13
C PHE A 146 -8.58 9.98 6.43
N GLY A 147 -8.84 8.86 7.11
CA GLY A 147 -9.67 7.77 6.58
C GLY A 147 -11.10 8.23 6.24
N GLU A 148 -11.69 9.10 7.06
CA GLU A 148 -12.99 9.69 6.74
C GLU A 148 -12.92 10.65 5.55
N SER A 149 -11.84 11.43 5.42
CA SER A 149 -11.66 12.43 4.37
C SER A 149 -11.54 11.84 2.95
N ILE A 150 -11.11 10.60 2.84
CA ILE A 150 -10.96 9.91 1.54
C ILE A 150 -12.20 9.09 1.15
N LYS A 151 -13.23 9.04 2.00
CA LYS A 151 -14.52 8.44 1.64
C LYS A 151 -15.23 9.28 0.59
N SER A 152 -15.92 8.63 -0.31
CA SER A 152 -16.75 9.28 -1.31
C SER A 152 -18.20 8.80 -1.19
N ASN A 153 -19.16 9.73 -1.12
CA ASN A 153 -20.59 9.44 -0.95
C ASN A 153 -20.92 8.45 0.19
N GLY A 154 -20.19 8.51 1.30
CA GLY A 154 -20.35 7.58 2.42
C GLY A 154 -19.83 6.16 2.15
N GLN A 155 -19.24 5.93 0.98
CA GLN A 155 -18.60 4.67 0.60
C GLN A 155 -17.11 4.72 0.91
N GLY A 156 -16.49 3.54 1.08
CA GLY A 156 -15.03 3.43 1.14
C GLY A 156 -14.41 4.00 -0.15
N TYR A 157 -13.23 4.56 -0.05
CA TYR A 157 -12.55 5.28 -1.13
C TYR A 157 -12.39 4.51 -2.46
N ALA A 158 -12.48 3.18 -2.42
CA ALA A 158 -12.37 2.35 -3.62
C ALA A 158 -13.74 1.95 -4.22
N PHE A 159 -14.85 2.26 -3.57
CA PHE A 159 -16.15 1.66 -3.89
C PHE A 159 -17.21 2.65 -4.40
N ASP A 160 -16.86 3.92 -4.55
CA ASP A 160 -17.79 4.86 -5.16
C ASP A 160 -17.83 4.66 -6.69
N PRO A 161 -18.95 4.12 -7.25
CA PRO A 161 -19.04 3.89 -8.67
C PRO A 161 -19.04 5.19 -9.50
N LYS A 162 -19.45 6.32 -8.91
CA LYS A 162 -19.41 7.62 -9.62
C LYS A 162 -17.97 8.12 -9.77
N GLN A 163 -17.17 7.99 -8.71
CA GLN A 163 -15.76 8.35 -8.74
C GLN A 163 -14.97 7.43 -9.69
N ASN A 164 -15.30 6.14 -9.70
CA ASN A 164 -14.60 5.15 -10.51
C ASN A 164 -15.08 5.07 -11.97
N ALA A 165 -16.15 5.79 -12.33
CA ALA A 165 -16.65 5.82 -13.70
C ALA A 165 -15.69 6.49 -14.68
N ASP A 166 -14.85 7.41 -14.19
CA ASP A 166 -13.81 8.06 -14.98
C ASP A 166 -12.43 7.61 -14.46
N PRO A 167 -11.63 6.91 -15.27
CA PRO A 167 -10.30 6.45 -14.86
C PRO A 167 -9.36 7.58 -14.42
N GLU A 168 -9.51 8.80 -14.94
CA GLU A 168 -8.67 9.94 -14.57
C GLU A 168 -8.96 10.45 -13.15
N THR A 169 -10.18 10.27 -12.67
CA THR A 169 -10.61 10.71 -11.32
C THR A 169 -10.72 9.56 -10.32
N ALA A 170 -10.57 8.34 -10.78
CA ALA A 170 -10.60 7.16 -9.91
C ALA A 170 -9.54 7.25 -8.82
N TYR A 171 -9.91 6.89 -7.59
CA TYR A 171 -9.02 6.99 -6.45
C TYR A 171 -7.69 6.25 -6.69
N PHE A 172 -7.74 5.06 -7.29
CA PHE A 172 -6.56 4.25 -7.55
C PHE A 172 -5.62 4.85 -8.60
N ASN A 173 -6.12 5.65 -9.53
CA ASN A 173 -5.23 6.35 -10.46
C ASN A 173 -4.40 7.43 -9.75
N GLY A 174 -4.95 8.03 -8.70
CA GLY A 174 -4.22 9.02 -7.90
C GLY A 174 -3.27 8.44 -6.85
N MET A 175 -3.35 7.13 -6.64
CA MET A 175 -2.42 6.40 -5.77
C MET A 175 -1.13 6.06 -6.51
#